data_53f8fd109bdae38b2975b45aa896c82b
#
_entry.id   53f8fd109bdae38b2975b45aa896c82b
#
_cell.length_a   1.000
_cell.length_b   1.000
_cell.length_c   1.000
_cell.angle_alpha   90.00
_cell.angle_beta   90.00
_cell.angle_gamma   90.00
#
_symmetry.space_group_name_H-M   'P 1'
#
loop_
_entity.id
_entity.type
_entity.pdbx_description
1 polymer ?
#
loop_
_entity_poly.entity_id
_entity_poly.type
_entity_poly.pdbx_seq_one_letter_code
_entity_poly.pdbx_strand_id
1 'polypeptide(L)'
;LDQTSLSKASIRAPADGVVLTRNVDPGNAVAASLQAVTLFTMAEDLSRLRLWVYVDEADVSAVKVGQDATFTVSAYLSRKFPARITRVGFGSTITDNVVTYLTHLDVDNADLSLRPGMTATATITATQRKNVLVVPNSALRFTPTVAGASATQAARKTFTSSLLPRMPGGSRRPASAGASTAGASQVWVLRDGAPVAVPVTPGISDGR
;
A
#
# COMPACT_ATOMS: atom_id res chain seq x y z
N LEU A 1 13.99 -42.76 44.87
CA LEU A 1 13.73 -41.69 43.90
C LEU A 1 13.02 -42.29 42.73
N ASP A 2 11.77 -41.85 42.49
CA ASP A 2 10.91 -42.33 41.41
C ASP A 2 11.57 -42.04 40.04
N GLN A 3 11.67 -43.05 39.18
CA GLN A 3 12.15 -42.88 37.80
C GLN A 3 11.40 -41.77 37.06
N THR A 4 10.12 -41.57 37.40
CA THR A 4 9.28 -40.52 36.90
C THR A 4 9.77 -39.11 37.28
N SER A 5 10.28 -38.94 38.50
CA SER A 5 10.85 -37.67 38.93
C SER A 5 12.21 -37.39 38.29
N LEU A 6 13.01 -38.42 38.02
CA LEU A 6 14.28 -38.30 37.33
C LEU A 6 14.08 -37.93 35.83
N SER A 7 13.09 -38.51 35.18
CA SER A 7 12.78 -38.19 33.77
C SER A 7 12.32 -36.72 33.58
N LYS A 8 11.63 -36.15 34.57
CA LYS A 8 11.22 -34.75 34.60
C LYS A 8 12.36 -33.77 34.80
N ALA A 9 13.50 -34.24 35.33
CA ALA A 9 14.69 -33.40 35.47
C ALA A 9 15.44 -33.15 34.17
N SER A 10 15.12 -33.88 33.11
CA SER A 10 15.72 -33.69 31.76
C SER A 10 14.72 -33.04 30.82
N ILE A 11 14.94 -31.77 30.50
CA ILE A 11 14.13 -31.01 29.53
C ILE A 11 14.79 -31.14 28.15
N ARG A 12 14.04 -31.67 27.18
CA ARG A 12 14.51 -31.89 25.81
C ARG A 12 13.70 -31.09 24.81
N ALA A 13 14.32 -30.74 23.69
CA ALA A 13 13.63 -30.15 22.56
C ALA A 13 12.60 -31.15 21.99
N PRO A 14 11.36 -30.71 21.67
CA PRO A 14 10.34 -31.57 21.10
C PRO A 14 10.59 -31.89 19.61
N ALA A 15 11.36 -31.08 18.91
CA ALA A 15 11.71 -31.18 17.49
C ALA A 15 13.16 -30.77 17.25
N ASP A 16 13.70 -31.19 16.10
CA ASP A 16 14.98 -30.71 15.62
C ASP A 16 14.85 -29.26 15.16
N GLY A 17 15.92 -28.46 15.35
CA GLY A 17 15.88 -27.06 14.97
C GLY A 17 17.10 -26.27 15.43
N VAL A 18 17.07 -24.98 15.18
CA VAL A 18 18.12 -24.02 15.55
C VAL A 18 17.67 -23.22 16.75
N VAL A 19 18.51 -23.14 17.78
CA VAL A 19 18.26 -22.30 18.95
C VAL A 19 18.44 -20.83 18.57
N LEU A 20 17.39 -20.03 18.71
CA LEU A 20 17.42 -18.59 18.44
C LEU A 20 17.89 -17.79 19.66
N THR A 21 17.31 -18.10 20.83
CA THR A 21 17.67 -17.44 22.08
C THR A 21 17.73 -18.44 23.23
N ARG A 22 18.64 -18.19 24.16
CA ARG A 22 18.75 -18.87 25.45
C ARG A 22 18.43 -17.85 26.54
N ASN A 23 17.38 -18.13 27.35
CA ASN A 23 16.86 -17.19 28.34
C ASN A 23 17.28 -17.59 29.76
N VAL A 24 18.07 -18.68 29.94
CA VAL A 24 18.53 -19.18 31.22
C VAL A 24 20.02 -19.47 31.18
N ASP A 25 20.71 -19.22 32.30
CA ASP A 25 22.12 -19.53 32.44
C ASP A 25 22.32 -20.79 33.32
N PRO A 26 23.44 -21.52 33.13
CA PRO A 26 23.79 -22.61 34.00
C PRO A 26 23.86 -22.14 35.47
N GLY A 27 23.24 -22.89 36.35
CA GLY A 27 23.13 -22.54 37.77
C GLY A 27 21.85 -21.77 38.14
N ASN A 28 21.06 -21.32 37.19
CA ASN A 28 19.77 -20.74 37.51
C ASN A 28 18.79 -21.83 37.99
N ALA A 29 18.16 -21.60 39.14
CA ALA A 29 17.08 -22.46 39.62
C ALA A 29 15.80 -22.16 38.76
N VAL A 30 15.35 -23.16 38.03
CA VAL A 30 14.03 -23.11 37.39
C VAL A 30 13.02 -23.59 38.43
N ALA A 31 12.51 -22.65 39.23
CA ALA A 31 11.44 -22.97 40.17
C ALA A 31 10.17 -23.31 39.37
N ALA A 32 9.45 -24.36 39.80
CA ALA A 32 8.11 -24.65 39.37
C ALA A 32 7.12 -23.61 39.92
N SER A 33 7.32 -22.35 39.54
CA SER A 33 6.38 -21.28 39.82
C SER A 33 5.16 -21.45 38.91
N LEU A 34 4.05 -20.86 39.28
CA LEU A 34 2.78 -20.94 38.55
C LEU A 34 2.86 -20.38 37.08
N GLN A 35 3.98 -19.82 36.69
CA GLN A 35 4.23 -19.33 35.31
C GLN A 35 5.32 -20.21 34.68
N ALA A 36 4.99 -20.70 33.45
CA ALA A 36 5.97 -21.41 32.64
C ALA A 36 7.07 -20.45 32.15
N VAL A 37 8.32 -20.74 32.54
CA VAL A 37 9.49 -19.97 32.13
C VAL A 37 9.96 -20.47 30.76
N THR A 38 10.10 -19.56 29.81
CA THR A 38 10.69 -19.89 28.51
C THR A 38 12.19 -20.04 28.65
N LEU A 39 12.72 -21.26 28.50
CA LEU A 39 14.13 -21.55 28.60
C LEU A 39 14.89 -21.25 27.32
N PHE A 40 14.37 -21.70 26.19
CA PHE A 40 14.94 -21.53 24.85
C PHE A 40 13.84 -21.18 23.87
N THR A 41 14.17 -20.36 22.89
CA THR A 41 13.34 -20.16 21.70
C THR A 41 14.04 -20.84 20.53
N MET A 42 13.32 -21.67 19.79
CA MET A 42 13.85 -22.46 18.68
C MET A 42 13.04 -22.22 17.41
N ALA A 43 13.68 -22.37 16.26
CA ALA A 43 13.05 -22.43 14.96
C ALA A 43 13.35 -23.79 14.33
N GLU A 44 12.34 -24.44 13.74
CA GLU A 44 12.51 -25.70 13.02
C GLU A 44 13.23 -25.47 11.69
N ASP A 45 12.86 -24.43 10.98
CA ASP A 45 13.42 -24.11 9.66
C ASP A 45 13.60 -22.58 9.50
N LEU A 46 14.81 -22.15 9.18
CA LEU A 46 15.14 -20.77 8.89
C LEU A 46 15.12 -20.43 7.40
N SER A 47 14.97 -21.44 6.53
CA SER A 47 14.88 -21.22 5.07
C SER A 47 13.55 -20.64 4.65
N ARG A 48 12.51 -20.82 5.45
CA ARG A 48 11.15 -20.33 5.21
C ARG A 48 10.71 -19.44 6.34
N LEU A 49 10.56 -18.16 6.05
CA LEU A 49 10.17 -17.17 7.05
C LEU A 49 8.76 -16.65 6.74
N ARG A 50 8.14 -16.13 7.78
CA ARG A 50 6.86 -15.44 7.67
C ARG A 50 7.04 -13.98 8.09
N LEU A 51 6.70 -13.09 7.16
CA LEU A 51 6.70 -11.66 7.42
C LEU A 51 5.29 -11.25 7.89
N TRP A 52 5.25 -10.52 8.99
CA TRP A 52 4.04 -9.93 9.55
C TRP A 52 4.00 -8.46 9.15
N VAL A 53 2.96 -8.10 8.41
CA VAL A 53 2.74 -6.74 7.93
C VAL A 53 1.44 -6.22 8.51
N TYR A 54 1.49 -5.08 9.16
CA TYR A 54 0.32 -4.38 9.66
C TYR A 54 -0.16 -3.43 8.58
N VAL A 55 -1.33 -3.72 8.01
CA VAL A 55 -1.96 -2.96 6.94
C VAL A 55 -3.01 -2.04 7.54
N ASP A 56 -3.00 -0.78 7.15
CA ASP A 56 -3.97 0.22 7.58
C ASP A 56 -5.39 -0.15 7.14
N GLU A 57 -6.41 0.26 7.92
CA GLU A 57 -7.83 0.04 7.62
C GLU A 57 -8.22 0.61 6.24
N ALA A 58 -7.64 1.75 5.84
CA ALA A 58 -7.93 2.37 4.55
C ALA A 58 -7.50 1.50 3.37
N ASP A 59 -6.43 0.72 3.54
CA ASP A 59 -5.81 -0.05 2.46
C ASP A 59 -6.18 -1.54 2.47
N VAL A 60 -6.70 -2.07 3.58
CA VAL A 60 -6.96 -3.51 3.75
C VAL A 60 -7.92 -4.07 2.70
N SER A 61 -8.86 -3.26 2.21
CA SER A 61 -9.82 -3.67 1.18
C SER A 61 -9.17 -4.02 -0.17
N ALA A 62 -8.01 -3.41 -0.45
CA ALA A 62 -7.24 -3.64 -1.67
C ALA A 62 -6.27 -4.83 -1.56
N VAL A 63 -6.04 -5.34 -0.34
CA VAL A 63 -5.10 -6.43 -0.06
C VAL A 63 -5.82 -7.78 -0.11
N LYS A 64 -5.32 -8.69 -0.93
CA LYS A 64 -5.91 -10.03 -1.14
C LYS A 64 -4.85 -11.11 -1.05
N VAL A 65 -5.29 -12.29 -0.60
CA VAL A 65 -4.44 -13.48 -0.60
C VAL A 65 -3.98 -13.81 -2.01
N GLY A 66 -2.71 -14.19 -2.15
CA GLY A 66 -2.07 -14.52 -3.42
C GLY A 66 -1.42 -13.34 -4.16
N GLN A 67 -1.59 -12.10 -3.69
CA GLN A 67 -0.89 -10.96 -4.26
C GLN A 67 0.61 -11.03 -3.96
N ASP A 68 1.38 -10.55 -4.94
CA ASP A 68 2.82 -10.41 -4.79
C ASP A 68 3.16 -9.11 -4.07
N ALA A 69 4.16 -9.18 -3.22
CA ALA A 69 4.70 -8.06 -2.47
C ALA A 69 6.22 -8.06 -2.55
N THR A 70 6.81 -6.92 -2.31
CA THR A 70 8.26 -6.79 -2.13
C THR A 70 8.52 -6.09 -0.81
N PHE A 71 9.61 -6.47 -0.15
CA PHE A 71 10.00 -5.79 1.08
C PHE A 71 11.50 -5.54 1.13
N THR A 72 11.88 -4.59 1.94
CA THR A 72 13.27 -4.28 2.29
C THR A 72 13.42 -4.38 3.79
N VAL A 73 14.58 -4.82 4.26
CA VAL A 73 14.93 -4.85 5.68
C VAL A 73 15.99 -3.80 5.96
N SER A 74 16.02 -3.27 7.19
CA SER A 74 16.98 -2.23 7.58
C SER A 74 18.44 -2.68 7.43
N ALA A 75 18.70 -3.99 7.50
CA ALA A 75 20.03 -4.55 7.31
C ALA A 75 20.47 -4.55 5.83
N TYR A 76 19.54 -4.54 4.86
CA TYR A 76 19.80 -4.61 3.42
C TYR A 76 18.91 -3.63 2.65
N LEU A 77 19.16 -2.33 2.77
CA LEU A 77 18.34 -1.26 2.19
C LEU A 77 18.30 -1.28 0.65
N SER A 78 19.37 -1.74 0.01
CA SER A 78 19.47 -1.82 -1.44
C SER A 78 18.86 -3.10 -2.04
N ARG A 79 18.58 -4.12 -1.21
CA ARG A 79 18.06 -5.41 -1.65
C ARG A 79 16.57 -5.51 -1.42
N LYS A 80 15.81 -5.79 -2.48
CA LYS A 80 14.38 -6.08 -2.41
C LYS A 80 14.18 -7.59 -2.38
N PHE A 81 13.38 -8.04 -1.44
CA PHE A 81 13.04 -9.45 -1.28
C PHE A 81 11.60 -9.65 -1.75
N PRO A 82 11.35 -10.69 -2.55
CA PRO A 82 9.99 -11.05 -2.93
C PRO A 82 9.26 -11.71 -1.77
N ALA A 83 7.96 -11.48 -1.68
CA ALA A 83 7.07 -12.13 -0.73
C ALA A 83 5.70 -12.32 -1.36
N ARG A 84 4.91 -13.25 -0.82
CA ARG A 84 3.55 -13.50 -1.27
C ARG A 84 2.60 -13.51 -0.10
N ILE A 85 1.44 -12.86 -0.24
CA ILE A 85 0.41 -12.83 0.79
C ILE A 85 -0.26 -14.19 0.88
N THR A 86 -0.21 -14.79 2.07
CA THR A 86 -0.84 -16.10 2.35
C THR A 86 -2.10 -15.94 3.17
N ARG A 87 -2.16 -14.91 4.01
CA ARG A 87 -3.31 -14.69 4.87
C ARG A 87 -3.48 -13.20 5.19
N VAL A 88 -4.71 -12.73 5.14
CA VAL A 88 -5.13 -11.43 5.68
C VAL A 88 -5.99 -11.69 6.91
N GLY A 89 -5.60 -11.13 8.05
CA GLY A 89 -6.34 -11.28 9.31
C GLY A 89 -7.64 -10.49 9.29
N PHE A 90 -8.68 -11.04 9.91
CA PHE A 90 -9.96 -10.34 10.09
C PHE A 90 -10.02 -9.55 11.40
N GLY A 91 -9.15 -9.89 12.35
CA GLY A 91 -9.03 -9.15 13.61
C GLY A 91 -8.18 -7.90 13.45
N SER A 92 -8.69 -6.77 13.92
CA SER A 92 -7.91 -5.54 13.96
C SER A 92 -7.08 -5.46 15.24
N THR A 93 -5.98 -4.74 15.15
CA THR A 93 -5.14 -4.33 16.30
C THR A 93 -5.08 -2.81 16.28
N ILE A 94 -5.28 -2.21 17.45
CA ILE A 94 -5.15 -0.76 17.60
C ILE A 94 -3.80 -0.49 18.27
N THR A 95 -2.94 0.24 17.57
CA THR A 95 -1.64 0.69 18.09
C THR A 95 -1.54 2.20 17.83
N ASP A 96 -1.24 2.97 18.86
CA ASP A 96 -1.12 4.45 18.77
C ASP A 96 -2.35 5.10 18.11
N ASN A 97 -3.55 4.60 18.43
CA ASN A 97 -4.83 5.04 17.89
C ASN A 97 -5.01 4.80 16.36
N VAL A 98 -4.19 3.95 15.77
CA VAL A 98 -4.31 3.51 14.37
C VAL A 98 -4.82 2.08 14.31
N VAL A 99 -5.88 1.87 13.53
CA VAL A 99 -6.47 0.54 13.31
C VAL A 99 -5.71 -0.15 12.18
N THR A 100 -5.14 -1.31 12.48
CA THR A 100 -4.38 -2.11 11.50
C THR A 100 -4.83 -3.55 11.49
N TYR A 101 -4.62 -4.22 10.36
CA TYR A 101 -4.93 -5.63 10.13
C TYR A 101 -3.66 -6.42 9.87
N LEU A 102 -3.45 -7.46 10.65
CA LEU A 102 -2.26 -8.31 10.51
C LEU A 102 -2.36 -9.16 9.25
N THR A 103 -1.42 -8.96 8.34
CA THR A 103 -1.29 -9.71 7.09
C THR A 103 -0.01 -10.55 7.14
N HIS A 104 -0.14 -11.84 6.79
CA HIS A 104 0.97 -12.76 6.74
C HIS A 104 1.47 -12.94 5.31
N LEU A 105 2.77 -12.81 5.12
CA LEU A 105 3.44 -13.05 3.85
C LEU A 105 4.48 -14.14 4.03
N ASP A 106 4.51 -15.09 3.12
CA ASP A 106 5.57 -16.10 3.08
C ASP A 106 6.78 -15.55 2.32
N VAL A 107 7.95 -15.82 2.87
CA VAL A 107 9.25 -15.34 2.40
C VAL A 107 10.18 -16.53 2.26
N ASP A 108 10.80 -16.66 1.09
CA ASP A 108 11.88 -17.59 0.85
C ASP A 108 13.20 -17.00 1.34
N ASN A 109 13.89 -17.74 2.19
CA ASN A 109 15.17 -17.38 2.80
C ASN A 109 16.22 -18.49 2.61
N ALA A 110 16.29 -19.06 1.41
CA ALA A 110 17.20 -20.16 1.10
C ALA A 110 18.67 -19.79 1.34
N ASP A 111 19.03 -18.51 1.22
CA ASP A 111 20.38 -17.99 1.48
C ASP A 111 20.65 -17.67 2.95
N LEU A 112 19.67 -17.88 3.86
CA LEU A 112 19.74 -17.61 5.29
C LEU A 112 20.20 -16.17 5.64
N SER A 113 20.01 -15.22 4.72
CA SER A 113 20.39 -13.82 4.91
C SER A 113 19.45 -13.08 5.86
N LEU A 114 18.19 -13.49 5.91
CA LEU A 114 17.19 -12.91 6.81
C LEU A 114 17.16 -13.66 8.15
N ARG A 115 16.96 -12.92 9.21
CA ARG A 115 16.86 -13.49 10.56
C ARG A 115 15.52 -13.13 11.20
N PRO A 116 14.94 -14.04 11.98
CA PRO A 116 13.76 -13.70 12.78
C PRO A 116 14.01 -12.47 13.66
N GLY A 117 12.99 -11.62 13.80
CA GLY A 117 13.08 -10.37 14.56
C GLY A 117 13.58 -9.15 13.77
N MET A 118 13.93 -9.29 12.48
CA MET A 118 14.27 -8.15 11.63
C MET A 118 13.02 -7.33 11.31
N THR A 119 13.16 -6.00 11.32
CA THR A 119 12.12 -5.07 10.88
C THR A 119 12.20 -4.85 9.38
N ALA A 120 11.05 -4.86 8.73
CA ALA A 120 10.94 -4.74 7.29
C ALA A 120 9.88 -3.70 6.90
N THR A 121 10.10 -3.06 5.75
CA THR A 121 9.10 -2.23 5.07
C THR A 121 8.62 -2.96 3.83
N ALA A 122 7.33 -3.27 3.77
CA ALA A 122 6.72 -3.99 2.67
C ALA A 122 5.95 -3.06 1.73
N THR A 123 6.06 -3.34 0.45
CA THR A 123 5.25 -2.72 -0.62
C THR A 123 4.39 -3.79 -1.26
N ILE A 124 3.08 -3.68 -1.08
CA ILE A 124 2.10 -4.61 -1.63
C ILE A 124 1.57 -4.04 -2.94
N THR A 125 1.60 -4.84 -4.01
CA THR A 125 1.06 -4.45 -5.31
C THR A 125 -0.42 -4.81 -5.36
N ALA A 126 -1.29 -3.84 -5.06
CA ALA A 126 -2.74 -4.06 -5.02
C ALA A 126 -3.33 -4.35 -6.41
N THR A 127 -2.87 -3.64 -7.42
CA THR A 127 -3.35 -3.82 -8.79
C THR A 127 -2.22 -3.61 -9.80
N GLN A 128 -2.08 -4.53 -10.74
CA GLN A 128 -1.13 -4.42 -11.84
C GLN A 128 -1.86 -4.63 -13.16
N ARG A 129 -1.61 -3.76 -14.12
CA ARG A 129 -2.06 -3.93 -15.51
C ARG A 129 -0.86 -4.05 -16.42
N LYS A 130 -0.82 -5.12 -17.22
CA LYS A 130 0.24 -5.38 -18.21
C LYS A 130 -0.27 -4.99 -19.60
N ASN A 131 0.64 -4.60 -20.50
CA ASN A 131 0.34 -4.27 -21.90
C ASN A 131 -0.69 -3.13 -22.06
N VAL A 132 -0.57 -2.07 -21.27
CA VAL A 132 -1.39 -0.86 -21.35
C VAL A 132 -0.55 0.31 -21.82
N LEU A 133 -1.18 1.21 -22.59
CA LEU A 133 -0.56 2.48 -22.93
C LEU A 133 -0.52 3.37 -21.68
N VAL A 134 0.65 3.90 -21.39
CA VAL A 134 0.87 4.80 -20.26
C VAL A 134 1.00 6.22 -20.79
N VAL A 135 0.28 7.15 -20.18
CA VAL A 135 0.30 8.56 -20.53
C VAL A 135 0.55 9.36 -19.26
N PRO A 136 1.51 10.30 -19.25
CA PRO A 136 1.74 11.14 -18.06
C PRO A 136 0.50 12.02 -17.78
N ASN A 137 0.22 12.26 -16.51
CA ASN A 137 -0.94 13.07 -16.07
C ASN A 137 -0.94 14.50 -16.66
N SER A 138 0.25 15.03 -16.98
CA SER A 138 0.40 16.33 -17.66
C SER A 138 -0.24 16.34 -19.04
N ALA A 139 -0.21 15.22 -19.77
CA ALA A 139 -0.79 15.14 -21.12
C ALA A 139 -2.33 15.14 -21.10
N LEU A 140 -2.95 14.67 -20.01
CA LEU A 140 -4.40 14.71 -19.82
C LEU A 140 -4.92 16.15 -19.52
N ARG A 141 -4.03 17.01 -19.01
CA ARG A 141 -4.33 18.41 -18.67
C ARG A 141 -3.86 19.40 -19.73
N PHE A 142 -3.11 18.92 -20.71
CA PHE A 142 -2.57 19.76 -21.77
C PHE A 142 -3.66 20.17 -22.74
N THR A 143 -3.77 21.48 -22.98
CA THR A 143 -4.62 22.05 -24.03
C THR A 143 -3.73 22.92 -24.92
N PRO A 144 -3.52 22.56 -26.19
CA PRO A 144 -2.67 23.37 -27.05
C PRO A 144 -3.33 24.75 -27.29
N THR A 145 -2.58 25.80 -27.06
CA THR A 145 -2.92 27.13 -27.55
C THR A 145 -2.69 27.14 -29.05
N VAL A 146 -3.71 26.88 -29.81
CA VAL A 146 -3.65 27.08 -31.27
C VAL A 146 -3.53 28.59 -31.48
N ALA A 147 -2.34 29.05 -31.84
CA ALA A 147 -2.14 30.43 -32.32
C ALA A 147 -2.90 30.60 -33.66
N GLY A 148 -4.17 30.91 -33.56
CA GLY A 148 -5.03 31.03 -34.75
C GLY A 148 -6.52 31.02 -34.45
N ALA A 149 -6.98 30.53 -33.32
CA ALA A 149 -8.37 30.67 -32.86
C ALA A 149 -8.54 32.04 -32.16
N SER A 150 -8.15 33.11 -32.86
CA SER A 150 -8.40 34.47 -32.43
C SER A 150 -9.89 34.74 -32.55
N ALA A 151 -10.51 35.00 -31.42
CA ALA A 151 -11.50 36.04 -31.25
C ALA A 151 -12.59 36.14 -32.30
N THR A 152 -13.56 35.23 -32.28
CA THR A 152 -14.86 35.58 -32.92
C THR A 152 -15.99 35.28 -31.93
N GLN A 153 -15.90 35.84 -30.74
CA GLN A 153 -17.03 36.12 -29.84
C GLN A 153 -16.68 37.30 -28.93
N ALA A 154 -16.14 38.36 -29.46
CA ALA A 154 -16.40 39.67 -28.86
C ALA A 154 -17.89 39.94 -29.05
N ALA A 155 -18.68 39.64 -28.02
CA ALA A 155 -20.06 40.05 -27.93
C ALA A 155 -20.11 41.54 -28.26
N ARG A 156 -20.75 41.88 -29.42
CA ARG A 156 -21.16 43.25 -29.75
C ARG A 156 -22.00 43.73 -28.56
N LYS A 157 -21.39 44.44 -27.66
CA LYS A 157 -22.12 45.30 -26.71
C LYS A 157 -22.74 46.39 -27.54
N THR A 158 -24.01 46.22 -27.95
CA THR A 158 -24.82 47.27 -28.47
C THR A 158 -24.99 48.32 -27.40
N PHE A 159 -24.62 49.56 -27.73
CA PHE A 159 -24.66 50.77 -26.86
C PHE A 159 -26.07 51.16 -26.38
N THR A 160 -27.09 50.40 -26.73
CA THR A 160 -28.50 50.69 -26.39
C THR A 160 -28.96 50.15 -25.05
N SER A 161 -28.15 49.40 -24.30
CA SER A 161 -28.55 48.81 -23.02
C SER A 161 -28.23 49.66 -21.79
N SER A 162 -27.66 50.88 -21.95
CA SER A 162 -27.28 51.75 -20.86
C SER A 162 -28.35 52.78 -20.42
N LEU A 163 -29.51 52.79 -21.10
CA LEU A 163 -30.53 53.81 -20.89
C LEU A 163 -31.80 53.34 -20.15
N LEU A 164 -31.80 52.09 -19.63
CA LEU A 164 -32.96 51.60 -18.85
C LEU A 164 -32.66 51.67 -17.35
N PRO A 165 -33.53 52.26 -16.51
CA PRO A 165 -33.32 52.29 -15.07
C PRO A 165 -33.42 50.89 -14.47
N ARG A 166 -32.39 50.58 -13.68
CA ARG A 166 -32.21 49.30 -13.01
C ARG A 166 -33.21 49.19 -11.86
N MET A 167 -34.23 48.35 -11.98
CA MET A 167 -35.08 47.99 -10.86
C MET A 167 -34.30 47.15 -9.83
N PRO A 168 -34.45 47.37 -8.53
CA PRO A 168 -33.86 46.54 -7.49
C PRO A 168 -34.64 45.22 -7.38
N GLY A 169 -34.19 44.21 -8.08
CA GLY A 169 -34.76 42.86 -8.02
C GLY A 169 -33.75 41.90 -7.48
N GLY A 170 -34.16 41.21 -6.40
CA GLY A 170 -33.52 40.25 -5.54
C GLY A 170 -32.28 39.48 -6.09
N SER A 171 -31.27 39.42 -5.24
CA SER A 171 -30.09 38.60 -5.41
C SER A 171 -30.45 37.11 -5.52
N ARG A 172 -30.74 36.67 -6.74
CA ARG A 172 -30.63 35.25 -7.05
C ARG A 172 -29.16 34.94 -7.21
N ARG A 173 -28.59 34.40 -6.12
CA ARG A 173 -27.33 33.70 -6.12
C ARG A 173 -27.40 32.69 -7.27
N PRO A 174 -26.53 32.75 -8.28
CA PRO A 174 -26.46 31.64 -9.22
C PRO A 174 -26.06 30.43 -8.44
N ALA A 175 -26.95 29.44 -8.35
CA ALA A 175 -26.57 28.11 -7.96
C ALA A 175 -25.54 27.68 -9.00
N SER A 176 -24.29 27.62 -8.59
CA SER A 176 -23.27 26.92 -9.34
C SER A 176 -23.69 25.44 -9.32
N ALA A 177 -24.53 25.08 -10.27
CA ALA A 177 -24.69 23.71 -10.68
C ALA A 177 -23.32 23.31 -11.25
N GLY A 178 -22.43 22.91 -10.38
CA GLY A 178 -21.27 22.09 -10.72
C GLY A 178 -21.78 20.72 -11.14
N ALA A 179 -22.48 20.65 -12.24
CA ALA A 179 -22.51 19.45 -13.02
C ALA A 179 -21.08 19.26 -13.52
N SER A 180 -20.28 18.53 -12.75
CA SER A 180 -19.11 17.85 -13.27
C SER A 180 -19.64 16.83 -14.30
N THR A 181 -19.94 17.28 -15.51
CA THR A 181 -19.82 16.42 -16.67
C THR A 181 -18.42 15.84 -16.55
N ALA A 182 -18.34 14.54 -16.30
CA ALA A 182 -17.12 13.78 -16.43
C ALA A 182 -16.65 14.03 -17.88
N GLY A 183 -15.86 15.08 -18.06
CA GLY A 183 -15.34 15.47 -19.35
C GLY A 183 -14.52 14.29 -19.85
N ALA A 184 -14.87 13.78 -21.02
CA ALA A 184 -14.09 12.75 -21.66
C ALA A 184 -12.65 13.22 -21.68
N SER A 185 -11.78 12.53 -20.95
CA SER A 185 -10.36 12.86 -20.89
C SER A 185 -9.81 12.71 -22.31
N GLN A 186 -9.08 13.71 -22.80
CA GLN A 186 -8.51 13.70 -24.14
C GLN A 186 -6.99 13.91 -24.05
N VAL A 187 -6.29 13.28 -24.95
CA VAL A 187 -4.86 13.45 -25.13
C VAL A 187 -4.60 14.06 -26.51
N TRP A 188 -3.73 15.02 -26.57
CA TRP A 188 -3.34 15.66 -27.82
C TRP A 188 -2.15 14.93 -28.43
N VAL A 189 -2.34 14.41 -29.63
CA VAL A 189 -1.29 13.72 -30.39
C VAL A 189 -0.92 14.55 -31.60
N LEU A 190 0.37 14.76 -31.83
CA LEU A 190 0.83 15.45 -33.02
C LEU A 190 0.75 14.51 -34.24
N ARG A 191 -0.10 14.82 -35.20
CA ARG A 191 -0.20 14.13 -36.49
C ARG A 191 0.02 15.16 -37.62
N ASP A 192 0.96 14.86 -38.50
CA ASP A 192 1.31 15.73 -39.65
C ASP A 192 1.58 17.20 -39.28
N GLY A 193 2.20 17.41 -38.09
CA GLY A 193 2.50 18.74 -37.60
C GLY A 193 1.32 19.49 -36.95
N ALA A 194 0.12 18.90 -36.89
CA ALA A 194 -1.06 19.48 -36.24
C ALA A 194 -1.45 18.67 -34.96
N PRO A 195 -1.85 19.35 -33.89
CA PRO A 195 -2.35 18.68 -32.68
C PRO A 195 -3.77 18.15 -32.93
N VAL A 196 -3.94 16.84 -32.78
CA VAL A 196 -5.24 16.15 -32.90
C VAL A 196 -5.67 15.64 -31.53
N ALA A 197 -6.88 16.00 -31.10
CA ALA A 197 -7.47 15.50 -29.87
C ALA A 197 -7.94 14.05 -30.03
N VAL A 198 -7.45 13.16 -29.19
CA VAL A 198 -7.87 11.76 -29.11
C VAL A 198 -8.59 11.54 -27.79
N PRO A 199 -9.87 11.15 -27.81
CA PRO A 199 -10.59 10.84 -26.59
C PRO A 199 -10.01 9.56 -25.97
N VAL A 200 -9.77 9.58 -24.66
CA VAL A 200 -9.23 8.45 -23.91
C VAL A 200 -10.06 8.22 -22.66
N THR A 201 -10.20 6.97 -22.26
CA THR A 201 -10.76 6.61 -20.96
C THR A 201 -9.60 6.37 -20.01
N PRO A 202 -9.36 7.24 -19.02
CA PRO A 202 -8.28 7.05 -18.08
C PRO A 202 -8.54 5.80 -17.24
N GLY A 203 -7.49 5.02 -17.05
CA GLY A 203 -7.52 3.83 -16.21
C GLY A 203 -7.03 4.15 -14.79
N ILE A 204 -6.21 3.26 -14.25
CA ILE A 204 -5.61 3.42 -12.93
C ILE A 204 -4.44 4.41 -13.05
N SER A 205 -4.36 5.37 -12.13
CA SER A 205 -3.23 6.29 -12.02
C SER A 205 -2.30 5.84 -10.90
N ASP A 206 -1.00 5.91 -11.16
CA ASP A 206 0.05 5.70 -10.16
C ASP A 206 0.46 7.00 -9.43
N GLY A 207 -0.27 8.08 -9.69
CA GLY A 207 -0.03 9.40 -9.09
C GLY A 207 1.03 10.25 -9.81
N ARG A 208 1.56 9.79 -10.96
CA ARG A 208 2.58 10.51 -11.75
C ARG A 208 2.00 11.17 -13.00
#